data_d217deac843969848e70c8297fa821f8
#
_entry.id   d217deac843969848e70c8297fa821f8
#
_cell.length_a   1.000
_cell.length_b   1.000
_cell.length_c   1.000
_cell.angle_alpha   90.00
_cell.angle_beta   90.00
_cell.angle_gamma   90.00
#
_symmetry.space_group_name_H-M   'P 1'
#
loop_
_entity.id
_entity.type
_entity.pdbx_description
1 polymer ?
#
loop_
_entity_poly.entity_id
_entity_poly.type
_entity_poly.pdbx_seq_one_letter_code
_entity_poly.pdbx_strand_id
1 'polypeptide(L)'
;LVYDFTCNRYLKMNNLKRFFIIVSVGVVLFFKPTSVSGQDLPLRYATLELFTNTPCPSCGSQNPGLFSRLGNYEGEYHLISFYPGKPYSSCIYYQANIPENTTRFQHYTGEIFGTPTVALNGIDFKSSSGVTNTVLDNLTGGTSWLYVDVDETSGTNRTVTINLQDIVGGSLNSGRLFAAIVEKEIQYNAPNGETLHHNVFRRFVTAAIGDEVDMSSGNVTKTFQYDVNAAWDPVETYVIAWLMDSSTEEIFNSGTRFDADITSAIDPVRPLPALSVYPNPATSEVNVTLPSEVASADVEVFDQQGRLVRSLRIEGGYQMQITTADLPQGNYFIRLKSDKVIYSGSFEIVR
;
A
#
# COMPACT_ATOMS: atom_id res chain seq x y z
N LEU A 1 -62.48 -51.44 -2.90
CA LEU A 1 -62.56 -52.66 -3.67
C LEU A 1 -61.14 -53.15 -3.86
N VAL A 2 -60.55 -53.94 -2.98
CA VAL A 2 -60.60 -55.44 -2.79
C VAL A 2 -60.45 -56.16 -4.14
N TYR A 3 -59.31 -56.80 -4.31
CA TYR A 3 -59.19 -58.23 -4.53
C TYR A 3 -57.69 -58.67 -4.49
N ASP A 4 -57.49 -59.55 -3.57
CA ASP A 4 -56.44 -60.51 -3.28
C ASP A 4 -56.41 -61.61 -4.34
N PHE A 5 -55.23 -62.16 -4.68
CA PHE A 5 -55.04 -63.56 -5.03
C PHE A 5 -53.59 -63.99 -4.91
N THR A 6 -53.38 -64.79 -3.88
CA THR A 6 -52.25 -65.69 -3.67
C THR A 6 -52.15 -66.79 -4.76
N CYS A 7 -50.95 -67.14 -5.15
CA CYS A 7 -50.64 -68.51 -5.53
C CYS A 7 -49.17 -68.88 -5.30
N ASN A 8 -49.03 -69.87 -4.45
CA ASN A 8 -47.84 -70.52 -3.98
C ASN A 8 -47.45 -71.65 -4.97
N ARG A 9 -46.16 -71.78 -5.36
CA ARG A 9 -45.59 -73.06 -5.75
C ARG A 9 -44.07 -73.09 -5.45
N TYR A 10 -43.76 -74.04 -4.53
CA TYR A 10 -42.42 -74.55 -4.28
C TYR A 10 -41.87 -75.32 -5.49
N LEU A 11 -40.57 -75.17 -5.80
CA LEU A 11 -39.77 -76.26 -6.32
C LEU A 11 -38.25 -76.01 -6.00
N LYS A 12 -37.77 -76.88 -5.16
CA LYS A 12 -36.44 -77.51 -4.92
C LYS A 12 -35.20 -76.93 -5.57
N MET A 13 -34.30 -76.63 -4.68
CA MET A 13 -32.82 -76.76 -4.60
C MET A 13 -32.08 -77.29 -5.83
N ASN A 14 -30.98 -76.59 -6.20
CA ASN A 14 -29.70 -77.24 -6.33
C ASN A 14 -28.55 -76.22 -6.10
N ASN A 15 -27.57 -76.69 -5.31
CA ASN A 15 -26.35 -75.97 -4.90
C ASN A 15 -25.49 -75.60 -6.09
N LEU A 16 -25.18 -74.29 -6.22
CA LEU A 16 -23.92 -73.88 -6.87
C LEU A 16 -23.39 -72.63 -6.17
N LYS A 17 -22.34 -72.80 -5.37
CA LYS A 17 -21.62 -71.73 -4.73
C LYS A 17 -20.96 -70.88 -5.83
N ARG A 18 -21.51 -69.70 -6.08
CA ARG A 18 -20.81 -68.68 -6.84
C ARG A 18 -20.27 -67.63 -5.86
N PHE A 19 -18.95 -67.61 -5.72
CA PHE A 19 -18.20 -66.58 -5.06
C PHE A 19 -18.43 -65.28 -5.84
N PHE A 20 -19.16 -64.35 -5.31
CA PHE A 20 -19.15 -62.98 -5.78
C PHE A 20 -17.99 -62.23 -5.09
N ILE A 21 -16.90 -62.01 -5.84
CA ILE A 21 -15.86 -61.05 -5.45
C ILE A 21 -16.43 -59.66 -5.72
N ILE A 22 -16.83 -58.98 -4.64
CA ILE A 22 -17.18 -57.56 -4.71
C ILE A 22 -15.86 -56.81 -4.75
N VAL A 23 -15.41 -56.40 -5.95
CA VAL A 23 -14.33 -55.45 -6.09
C VAL A 23 -14.89 -54.07 -5.81
N SER A 24 -14.76 -53.60 -4.57
CA SER A 24 -15.06 -52.22 -4.22
C SER A 24 -13.92 -51.35 -4.81
N VAL A 25 -14.20 -50.72 -5.97
CA VAL A 25 -13.36 -49.66 -6.49
C VAL A 25 -13.54 -48.44 -5.58
N GLY A 26 -12.64 -48.33 -4.61
CA GLY A 26 -12.55 -47.11 -3.79
C GLY A 26 -12.08 -45.96 -4.68
N VAL A 27 -12.98 -45.10 -5.06
CA VAL A 27 -12.62 -43.78 -5.65
C VAL A 27 -11.97 -42.96 -4.55
N VAL A 28 -10.65 -43.00 -4.48
CA VAL A 28 -9.86 -42.08 -3.65
C VAL A 28 -9.91 -40.74 -4.33
N LEU A 29 -10.86 -39.90 -3.90
CA LEU A 29 -10.86 -38.47 -4.21
C LEU A 29 -9.62 -37.87 -3.55
N PHE A 30 -8.56 -37.67 -4.33
CA PHE A 30 -7.45 -36.81 -3.94
C PHE A 30 -7.98 -35.37 -3.89
N PHE A 31 -8.45 -34.94 -2.73
CA PHE A 31 -8.53 -33.53 -2.43
C PHE A 31 -7.08 -33.00 -2.44
N LYS A 32 -6.67 -32.39 -3.55
CA LYS A 32 -5.50 -31.51 -3.49
C LYS A 32 -5.86 -30.43 -2.48
N PRO A 33 -5.10 -30.27 -1.39
CA PRO A 33 -5.27 -29.08 -0.59
C PRO A 33 -4.94 -27.91 -1.54
N THR A 34 -5.93 -27.13 -1.90
CA THR A 34 -5.70 -25.80 -2.45
C THR A 34 -5.03 -25.06 -1.30
N SER A 35 -3.72 -24.86 -1.37
CA SER A 35 -3.05 -23.88 -0.54
C SER A 35 -3.78 -22.58 -0.80
N VAL A 36 -4.60 -22.16 0.13
CA VAL A 36 -5.04 -20.77 0.22
C VAL A 36 -3.74 -20.03 0.53
N SER A 37 -3.11 -19.49 -0.50
CA SER A 37 -2.07 -18.49 -0.33
C SER A 37 -2.75 -17.37 0.48
N GLY A 38 -2.30 -17.14 1.70
CA GLY A 38 -2.73 -15.99 2.46
C GLY A 38 -2.44 -14.78 1.58
N GLN A 39 -3.48 -14.05 1.19
CA GLN A 39 -3.31 -12.82 0.44
C GLN A 39 -2.69 -11.82 1.41
N ASP A 40 -1.47 -11.38 1.14
CA ASP A 40 -0.82 -10.37 1.97
C ASP A 40 -1.67 -9.08 1.87
N LEU A 41 -2.06 -8.55 3.02
CA LEU A 41 -2.80 -7.30 3.06
C LEU A 41 -1.89 -6.15 2.60
N PRO A 42 -2.42 -5.19 1.83
CA PRO A 42 -1.68 -4.01 1.41
C PRO A 42 -1.21 -3.17 2.59
N LEU A 43 -0.14 -2.42 2.40
CA LEU A 43 0.29 -1.43 3.36
C LEU A 43 -0.83 -0.40 3.59
N ARG A 44 -1.06 -0.04 4.85
CA ARG A 44 -1.91 1.10 5.21
C ARG A 44 -1.05 2.36 5.19
N TYR A 45 -1.26 3.20 4.19
CA TYR A 45 -0.68 4.54 4.17
C TYR A 45 -1.46 5.45 5.11
N ALA A 46 -0.78 5.98 6.13
CA ALA A 46 -1.39 6.97 7.01
C ALA A 46 -1.69 8.25 6.21
N THR A 47 -2.93 8.74 6.26
CA THR A 47 -3.30 9.98 5.57
C THR A 47 -3.26 11.14 6.52
N LEU A 48 -2.42 12.13 6.22
CA LEU A 48 -2.24 13.35 7.00
C LEU A 48 -2.76 14.55 6.21
N GLU A 49 -3.75 15.24 6.72
CA GLU A 49 -4.25 16.49 6.16
C GLU A 49 -3.78 17.66 7.02
N LEU A 50 -2.77 18.36 6.55
CA LEU A 50 -2.21 19.52 7.26
C LEU A 50 -2.96 20.79 6.88
N PHE A 51 -3.68 21.37 7.81
CA PHE A 51 -4.30 22.69 7.68
C PHE A 51 -3.32 23.77 8.17
N THR A 52 -2.77 24.53 7.22
CA THR A 52 -1.67 25.48 7.45
C THR A 52 -1.89 26.79 6.72
N ASN A 53 -1.01 27.77 6.92
CA ASN A 53 -1.15 29.09 6.28
C ASN A 53 0.21 29.80 6.13
N THR A 54 0.46 30.40 4.98
CA THR A 54 1.73 31.10 4.72
C THR A 54 1.95 32.36 5.59
N PRO A 55 0.92 33.11 6.05
CA PRO A 55 1.12 34.21 7.01
C PRO A 55 1.10 33.78 8.48
N CYS A 56 0.85 32.51 8.80
CA CYS A 56 0.64 32.02 10.17
C CYS A 56 1.96 31.85 10.93
N PRO A 57 2.28 32.62 11.98
CA PRO A 57 3.56 32.49 12.70
C PRO A 57 3.74 31.14 13.39
N SER A 58 2.66 30.57 13.96
CA SER A 58 2.71 29.24 14.58
C SER A 58 2.94 28.12 13.56
N CYS A 59 2.49 28.28 12.32
CA CYS A 59 2.79 27.36 11.23
C CYS A 59 4.30 27.39 10.91
N GLY A 60 4.86 28.56 10.69
CA GLY A 60 6.30 28.72 10.44
C GLY A 60 7.20 28.18 11.55
N SER A 61 6.73 28.20 12.81
CA SER A 61 7.51 27.66 13.95
C SER A 61 7.35 26.15 14.16
N GLN A 62 6.22 25.54 13.78
CA GLN A 62 5.92 24.14 14.09
C GLN A 62 6.07 23.19 12.89
N ASN A 63 5.74 23.63 11.69
CA ASN A 63 5.78 22.77 10.49
C ASN A 63 7.16 22.23 10.15
N PRO A 64 8.27 23.00 10.24
CA PRO A 64 9.60 22.44 9.97
C PRO A 64 9.92 21.22 10.83
N GLY A 65 9.51 21.24 12.10
CA GLY A 65 9.67 20.09 13.00
C GLY A 65 8.78 18.90 12.62
N LEU A 66 7.59 19.13 12.11
CA LEU A 66 6.72 18.09 11.56
C LEU A 66 7.38 17.42 10.34
N PHE A 67 7.79 18.20 9.35
CA PHE A 67 8.40 17.67 8.12
C PHE A 67 9.69 16.92 8.41
N SER A 68 10.51 17.40 9.34
CA SER A 68 11.72 16.69 9.78
C SER A 68 11.39 15.31 10.39
N ARG A 69 10.32 15.18 11.17
CA ARG A 69 9.89 13.88 11.70
C ARG A 69 9.34 12.98 10.61
N LEU A 70 8.49 13.52 9.72
CA LEU A 70 7.89 12.77 8.61
C LEU A 70 8.93 12.17 7.67
N GLY A 71 10.10 12.80 7.51
CA GLY A 71 11.21 12.26 6.73
C GLY A 71 11.71 10.88 7.19
N ASN A 72 11.42 10.47 8.45
CA ASN A 72 11.78 9.13 8.96
C ASN A 72 10.72 8.06 8.59
N TYR A 73 9.58 8.46 8.03
CA TYR A 73 8.44 7.59 7.72
C TYR A 73 8.07 7.65 6.22
N GLU A 74 9.00 8.09 5.36
CA GLU A 74 8.75 8.14 3.91
C GLU A 74 8.32 6.77 3.37
N GLY A 75 7.26 6.78 2.53
CA GLY A 75 6.67 5.57 1.99
C GLY A 75 5.66 4.88 2.92
N GLU A 76 5.33 5.50 4.08
CA GLU A 76 4.35 4.96 5.02
C GLU A 76 3.14 5.90 5.22
N TYR A 77 3.17 7.08 4.61
CA TYR A 77 2.10 8.08 4.73
C TYR A 77 1.91 8.88 3.44
N HIS A 78 0.72 9.50 3.32
CA HIS A 78 0.45 10.57 2.35
C HIS A 78 0.07 11.85 3.07
N LEU A 79 0.66 12.94 2.66
CA LEU A 79 0.41 14.27 3.22
C LEU A 79 -0.28 15.15 2.18
N ILE A 80 -1.33 15.89 2.59
CA ILE A 80 -1.96 16.94 1.81
C ILE A 80 -1.98 18.21 2.65
N SER A 81 -1.43 19.31 2.12
CA SER A 81 -1.44 20.61 2.80
C SER A 81 -2.58 21.47 2.28
N PHE A 82 -3.62 21.68 3.10
CA PHE A 82 -4.75 22.55 2.86
C PHE A 82 -4.52 23.92 3.49
N TYR A 83 -5.03 24.97 2.84
CA TYR A 83 -4.82 26.34 3.25
C TYR A 83 -6.17 27.04 3.49
N PRO A 84 -6.76 26.97 4.72
CA PRO A 84 -8.03 27.62 5.02
C PRO A 84 -7.91 29.14 5.05
N GLY A 85 -9.02 29.84 4.77
CA GLY A 85 -9.06 31.31 4.82
C GLY A 85 -9.04 31.91 6.22
N LYS A 86 -9.21 31.09 7.26
CA LYS A 86 -9.19 31.53 8.65
C LYS A 86 -7.96 30.95 9.36
N PRO A 87 -7.23 31.78 10.16
CA PRO A 87 -7.46 33.22 10.38
C PRO A 87 -6.83 34.11 9.29
N TYR A 88 -6.14 33.55 8.28
CA TYR A 88 -5.34 34.34 7.32
C TYR A 88 -5.86 34.22 5.89
N SER A 89 -6.87 35.00 5.53
CA SER A 89 -7.44 34.97 4.18
C SER A 89 -6.51 35.47 3.07
N SER A 90 -5.41 36.17 3.42
CA SER A 90 -4.40 36.66 2.46
C SER A 90 -3.39 35.57 2.01
N CYS A 91 -3.49 34.33 2.52
CA CYS A 91 -2.63 33.22 2.11
C CYS A 91 -2.74 32.96 0.60
N ILE A 92 -1.61 32.94 -0.10
CA ILE A 92 -1.58 32.80 -1.57
C ILE A 92 -2.19 31.47 -2.04
N TYR A 93 -1.98 30.39 -1.31
CA TYR A 93 -2.53 29.07 -1.66
C TYR A 93 -4.03 28.98 -1.36
N TYR A 94 -4.53 29.69 -0.34
CA TYR A 94 -5.98 29.88 -0.15
C TYR A 94 -6.60 30.65 -1.30
N GLN A 95 -5.98 31.77 -1.69
CA GLN A 95 -6.47 32.60 -2.79
C GLN A 95 -6.46 31.87 -4.14
N ALA A 96 -5.55 30.92 -4.32
CA ALA A 96 -5.49 30.10 -5.54
C ALA A 96 -6.70 29.16 -5.72
N ASN A 97 -7.34 28.74 -4.61
CA ASN A 97 -8.55 27.91 -4.65
C ASN A 97 -9.39 28.09 -3.37
N ILE A 98 -10.09 29.23 -3.28
CA ILE A 98 -10.93 29.57 -2.13
C ILE A 98 -12.04 28.54 -1.87
N PRO A 99 -12.83 28.10 -2.89
CA PRO A 99 -13.98 27.25 -2.64
C PRO A 99 -13.61 25.92 -2.00
N GLU A 100 -12.66 25.20 -2.59
CA GLU A 100 -12.34 23.84 -2.16
C GLU A 100 -11.54 23.80 -0.85
N ASN A 101 -10.58 24.74 -0.64
CA ASN A 101 -9.93 24.89 0.66
C ASN A 101 -10.93 25.21 1.78
N THR A 102 -11.95 26.05 1.48
CA THR A 102 -13.03 26.36 2.44
C THR A 102 -13.89 25.14 2.70
N THR A 103 -14.31 24.42 1.66
CA THR A 103 -15.12 23.21 1.78
C THR A 103 -14.40 22.16 2.60
N ARG A 104 -13.10 21.88 2.33
CA ARG A 104 -12.35 20.88 3.09
C ARG A 104 -12.13 21.29 4.54
N PHE A 105 -11.87 22.56 4.81
CA PHE A 105 -11.78 23.06 6.18
C PHE A 105 -13.12 22.92 6.93
N GLN A 106 -14.24 23.23 6.25
CA GLN A 106 -15.58 23.12 6.84
C GLN A 106 -16.02 21.69 7.07
N HIS A 107 -15.47 20.73 6.34
CA HIS A 107 -15.72 19.31 6.55
C HIS A 107 -15.41 18.90 8.00
N TYR A 108 -14.37 19.46 8.60
CA TYR A 108 -13.95 19.20 9.98
C TYR A 108 -14.40 20.32 10.94
N THR A 109 -15.62 20.86 10.72
CA THR A 109 -16.17 21.91 11.61
C THR A 109 -16.38 21.35 13.02
N GLY A 110 -15.81 22.02 14.02
CA GLY A 110 -15.84 21.56 15.42
C GLY A 110 -14.57 20.85 15.87
N GLU A 111 -13.70 20.44 14.95
CA GLU A 111 -12.44 19.76 15.24
C GLU A 111 -11.22 20.67 14.99
N ILE A 112 -11.26 21.52 13.96
CA ILE A 112 -10.17 22.42 13.62
C ILE A 112 -10.48 23.84 14.11
N PHE A 113 -9.78 24.28 15.14
CA PHE A 113 -9.93 25.60 15.76
C PHE A 113 -8.89 26.62 15.29
N GLY A 114 -7.86 26.19 14.56
CA GLY A 114 -6.79 27.06 14.08
C GLY A 114 -5.76 26.33 13.23
N THR A 115 -4.68 27.05 12.89
CA THR A 115 -3.56 26.52 12.13
C THR A 115 -2.25 26.68 12.92
N PRO A 116 -1.30 25.71 12.86
CA PRO A 116 -1.38 24.47 12.11
C PRO A 116 -2.19 23.40 12.86
N THR A 117 -3.02 22.65 12.15
CA THR A 117 -3.69 21.44 12.63
C THR A 117 -3.50 20.33 11.60
N VAL A 118 -3.19 19.11 12.07
CA VAL A 118 -3.08 17.90 11.25
C VAL A 118 -4.22 16.97 11.62
N ALA A 119 -5.07 16.63 10.65
CA ALA A 119 -6.01 15.53 10.76
C ALA A 119 -5.30 14.23 10.38
N LEU A 120 -5.28 13.27 11.28
CA LEU A 120 -4.66 11.96 11.13
C LEU A 120 -5.75 10.94 10.79
N ASN A 121 -5.70 10.36 9.61
CA ASN A 121 -6.71 9.43 9.08
C ASN A 121 -8.16 9.96 9.24
N GLY A 122 -8.36 11.28 9.18
CA GLY A 122 -9.68 11.93 9.25
C GLY A 122 -10.30 12.07 10.64
N ILE A 123 -9.80 11.40 11.67
CA ILE A 123 -10.47 11.25 12.97
C ILE A 123 -9.67 11.68 14.21
N ASP A 124 -8.37 11.92 14.09
CA ASP A 124 -7.52 12.40 15.21
C ASP A 124 -6.84 13.72 14.82
N PHE A 125 -7.00 14.75 15.63
CA PHE A 125 -6.57 16.11 15.32
C PHE A 125 -5.49 16.59 16.27
N LYS A 126 -4.36 17.02 15.73
CA LYS A 126 -3.20 17.48 16.51
C LYS A 126 -2.59 18.74 15.90
N SER A 127 -1.94 19.56 16.70
CA SER A 127 -1.02 20.57 16.15
C SER A 127 0.16 19.89 15.44
N SER A 128 0.86 20.60 14.55
CA SER A 128 2.07 20.06 13.91
C SER A 128 3.13 19.62 14.92
N SER A 129 3.27 20.31 16.05
CA SER A 129 4.17 19.91 17.14
C SER A 129 3.66 18.70 17.93
N GLY A 130 2.34 18.46 17.95
CA GLY A 130 1.69 17.33 18.61
C GLY A 130 1.80 16.01 17.82
N VAL A 131 2.12 16.05 16.54
CA VAL A 131 2.45 14.85 15.77
C VAL A 131 3.87 14.42 16.06
N THR A 132 4.04 13.70 17.17
CA THR A 132 5.34 13.19 17.67
C THR A 132 5.73 11.89 16.97
N ASN A 133 6.99 11.43 17.14
CA ASN A 133 7.40 10.11 16.64
C ASN A 133 6.51 8.99 17.20
N THR A 134 6.17 9.02 18.50
CA THR A 134 5.25 8.03 19.08
C THR A 134 3.88 8.01 18.41
N VAL A 135 3.35 9.17 17.99
CA VAL A 135 2.11 9.24 17.23
C VAL A 135 2.30 8.59 15.84
N LEU A 136 3.40 8.89 15.18
CA LEU A 136 3.72 8.32 13.87
C LEU A 136 3.99 6.81 13.93
N ASP A 137 4.74 6.33 14.93
CA ASP A 137 4.98 4.89 15.15
C ASP A 137 3.67 4.09 15.32
N ASN A 138 2.64 4.71 15.95
CA ASN A 138 1.32 4.08 16.10
C ASN A 138 0.43 4.22 14.87
N LEU A 139 0.71 5.18 13.99
CA LEU A 139 -0.12 5.51 12.84
C LEU A 139 0.30 4.75 11.58
N THR A 140 1.61 4.48 11.45
CA THR A 140 2.26 3.89 10.28
C THR A 140 2.60 2.42 10.46
N GLY A 141 3.11 1.76 9.42
CA GLY A 141 3.57 0.36 9.46
C GLY A 141 2.45 -0.69 9.55
N GLY A 142 1.19 -0.27 9.54
CA GLY A 142 0.05 -1.18 9.55
C GLY A 142 -0.35 -1.69 8.17
N THR A 143 -1.27 -2.64 8.14
CA THR A 143 -1.91 -3.13 6.91
C THR A 143 -3.36 -2.66 6.82
N SER A 144 -3.91 -2.64 5.60
CA SER A 144 -5.29 -2.28 5.33
C SER A 144 -6.01 -3.42 4.61
N TRP A 145 -7.31 -3.56 4.85
CA TRP A 145 -8.19 -4.39 4.03
C TRP A 145 -8.51 -3.75 2.67
N LEU A 146 -8.32 -2.42 2.55
CA LEU A 146 -8.55 -1.64 1.34
C LEU A 146 -7.23 -1.36 0.63
N TYR A 147 -7.14 -1.73 -0.63
CA TYR A 147 -6.11 -1.28 -1.55
C TYR A 147 -6.59 -0.09 -2.37
N VAL A 148 -5.77 0.94 -2.45
CA VAL A 148 -6.00 2.14 -3.26
C VAL A 148 -4.86 2.24 -4.25
N ASP A 149 -5.12 1.89 -5.51
CA ASP A 149 -4.16 1.99 -6.61
C ASP A 149 -4.48 3.23 -7.46
N VAL A 150 -3.45 3.99 -7.80
CA VAL A 150 -3.57 5.22 -8.59
C VAL A 150 -2.62 5.16 -9.77
N ASP A 151 -3.17 4.97 -10.95
CA ASP A 151 -2.43 5.13 -12.21
C ASP A 151 -2.68 6.54 -12.77
N GLU A 152 -1.61 7.25 -13.08
CA GLU A 152 -1.66 8.63 -13.58
C GLU A 152 -0.72 8.81 -14.76
N THR A 153 -1.27 9.20 -15.91
CA THR A 153 -0.47 9.48 -17.12
C THR A 153 0.41 10.72 -16.92
N SER A 154 1.52 10.77 -17.65
CA SER A 154 2.42 11.93 -17.68
C SER A 154 1.94 13.03 -18.66
N GLY A 155 2.57 14.20 -18.59
CA GLY A 155 2.29 15.33 -19.47
C GLY A 155 1.41 16.40 -18.86
N THR A 156 0.84 17.27 -19.68
CA THR A 156 0.00 18.40 -19.24
C THR A 156 -1.48 18.04 -19.20
N ASN A 157 -1.95 17.16 -20.09
CA ASN A 157 -3.30 16.56 -20.03
C ASN A 157 -3.16 15.17 -19.46
N ARG A 158 -3.73 14.92 -18.30
CA ARG A 158 -3.56 13.68 -17.54
C ARG A 158 -4.86 12.93 -17.36
N THR A 159 -4.76 11.63 -17.47
CA THR A 159 -5.80 10.69 -17.05
C THR A 159 -5.35 10.05 -15.74
N VAL A 160 -6.24 10.04 -14.75
CA VAL A 160 -6.04 9.37 -13.45
C VAL A 160 -7.06 8.26 -13.34
N THR A 161 -6.59 7.04 -13.19
CA THR A 161 -7.43 5.87 -12.90
C THR A 161 -7.19 5.43 -11.47
N ILE A 162 -8.25 5.40 -10.67
CA ILE A 162 -8.21 5.01 -9.26
C ILE A 162 -8.95 3.69 -9.13
N ASN A 163 -8.25 2.66 -8.67
CA ASN A 163 -8.79 1.34 -8.39
C ASN A 163 -8.86 1.16 -6.88
N LEU A 164 -10.08 0.95 -6.37
CA LEU A 164 -10.34 0.61 -4.98
C LEU A 164 -10.65 -0.87 -4.91
N GLN A 165 -9.95 -1.62 -4.08
CA GLN A 165 -10.18 -3.05 -3.93
C GLN A 165 -10.29 -3.43 -2.45
N ASP A 166 -11.42 -4.05 -2.06
CA ASP A 166 -11.59 -4.71 -0.78
C ASP A 166 -10.96 -6.11 -0.85
N ILE A 167 -9.77 -6.25 -0.27
CA ILE A 167 -8.97 -7.48 -0.31
C ILE A 167 -9.59 -8.59 0.54
N VAL A 168 -10.30 -8.25 1.61
CA VAL A 168 -10.92 -9.21 2.53
C VAL A 168 -12.33 -9.60 2.06
N GLY A 169 -13.02 -8.68 1.41
CA GLY A 169 -14.40 -8.82 0.92
C GLY A 169 -15.46 -8.52 1.99
N GLY A 170 -16.39 -7.64 1.64
CA GLY A 170 -17.53 -7.28 2.49
C GLY A 170 -17.19 -6.37 3.67
N SER A 171 -16.02 -5.74 3.67
CA SER A 171 -15.59 -4.84 4.75
C SER A 171 -16.33 -3.51 4.73
N LEU A 172 -16.75 -3.04 3.55
CA LEU A 172 -17.45 -1.78 3.36
C LEU A 172 -18.45 -1.89 2.20
N ASN A 173 -19.68 -1.40 2.41
CA ASN A 173 -20.69 -1.34 1.35
C ASN A 173 -20.61 -0.03 0.54
N SER A 174 -20.28 1.08 1.19
CA SER A 174 -20.17 2.39 0.55
C SER A 174 -19.17 3.28 1.29
N GLY A 175 -18.53 4.17 0.56
CA GLY A 175 -17.61 5.15 1.10
C GLY A 175 -17.56 6.41 0.24
N ARG A 176 -16.75 7.35 0.62
CA ARG A 176 -16.55 8.61 -0.08
C ARG A 176 -15.12 8.69 -0.60
N LEU A 177 -14.97 8.67 -1.92
CA LEU A 177 -13.69 8.82 -2.59
C LEU A 177 -13.33 10.30 -2.73
N PHE A 178 -12.16 10.66 -2.25
CA PHE A 178 -11.50 11.92 -2.55
C PHE A 178 -10.27 11.67 -3.41
N ALA A 179 -9.99 12.59 -4.31
CA ALA A 179 -8.75 12.59 -5.09
C ALA A 179 -8.29 14.03 -5.31
N ALA A 180 -7.17 14.38 -4.71
CA ALA A 180 -6.60 15.72 -4.68
C ALA A 180 -5.37 15.83 -5.56
N ILE A 181 -5.31 16.83 -6.42
CA ILE A 181 -4.09 17.25 -7.10
C ILE A 181 -3.27 18.05 -6.11
N VAL A 182 -2.01 17.66 -5.94
CA VAL A 182 -1.04 18.35 -5.10
C VAL A 182 0.23 18.67 -5.89
N GLU A 183 0.95 19.67 -5.44
CA GLU A 183 2.33 19.95 -5.87
C GLU A 183 3.26 19.58 -4.72
N LYS A 184 4.19 18.62 -4.96
CA LYS A 184 5.01 17.98 -3.94
C LYS A 184 5.87 18.98 -3.18
N GLU A 185 6.57 19.84 -3.92
CA GLU A 185 7.45 20.85 -3.33
C GLU A 185 7.31 22.19 -4.06
N ILE A 186 7.11 23.26 -3.31
CA ILE A 186 7.06 24.62 -3.84
C ILE A 186 8.01 25.50 -3.05
N GLN A 187 8.98 26.11 -3.76
CA GLN A 187 9.86 27.11 -3.21
C GLN A 187 9.14 28.47 -3.18
N TYR A 188 8.83 28.95 -1.99
CA TYR A 188 8.22 30.25 -1.79
C TYR A 188 8.57 30.82 -0.42
N ASN A 189 9.17 32.03 -0.41
CA ASN A 189 9.50 32.73 0.83
C ASN A 189 8.23 33.32 1.47
N ALA A 190 7.63 32.54 2.35
CA ALA A 190 6.38 32.92 3.01
C ALA A 190 6.60 33.99 4.10
N PRO A 191 5.58 34.84 4.40
CA PRO A 191 5.66 35.84 5.47
C PRO A 191 5.94 35.26 6.85
N ASN A 192 5.60 33.99 7.09
CA ASN A 192 5.85 33.28 8.35
C ASN A 192 7.27 32.69 8.47
N GLY A 193 8.12 32.83 7.43
CA GLY A 193 9.48 32.35 7.37
C GLY A 193 9.67 30.96 6.76
N GLU A 194 8.61 30.25 6.40
CA GLU A 194 8.73 29.01 5.62
C GLU A 194 9.19 29.33 4.20
N THR A 195 10.14 28.53 3.68
CA THR A 195 10.69 28.71 2.33
C THR A 195 10.37 27.54 1.40
N LEU A 196 9.97 26.40 1.95
CA LEU A 196 9.57 25.20 1.24
C LEU A 196 8.20 24.75 1.73
N HIS A 197 7.30 24.51 0.79
CA HIS A 197 5.94 24.08 1.06
C HIS A 197 5.70 22.71 0.46
N HIS A 198 5.23 21.76 1.27
CA HIS A 198 5.11 20.36 0.89
C HIS A 198 3.66 19.99 0.56
N ASN A 199 3.47 19.24 -0.52
CA ASN A 199 2.19 18.65 -0.95
C ASN A 199 1.04 19.66 -0.91
N VAL A 200 1.29 20.81 -1.54
CA VAL A 200 0.35 21.93 -1.59
C VAL A 200 -0.87 21.53 -2.39
N PHE A 201 -2.04 21.53 -1.74
CA PHE A 201 -3.31 21.26 -2.39
C PHE A 201 -3.59 22.27 -3.49
N ARG A 202 -3.95 21.77 -4.67
CA ARG A 202 -4.31 22.59 -5.82
C ARG A 202 -5.79 22.56 -6.14
N ARG A 203 -6.36 21.38 -6.33
CA ARG A 203 -7.80 21.14 -6.49
C ARG A 203 -8.14 19.67 -6.37
N PHE A 204 -9.41 19.35 -6.20
CA PHE A 204 -9.91 17.99 -6.35
C PHE A 204 -10.13 17.62 -7.83
N VAL A 205 -9.97 16.35 -8.19
CA VAL A 205 -10.51 15.76 -9.43
C VAL A 205 -11.89 15.16 -9.20
N THR A 206 -12.20 14.79 -7.95
CA THR A 206 -13.55 14.48 -7.45
C THR A 206 -14.31 15.74 -7.10
N ALA A 207 -15.56 15.61 -6.66
CA ALA A 207 -16.24 16.73 -5.98
C ALA A 207 -15.47 17.13 -4.70
N ALA A 208 -15.54 18.41 -4.32
CA ALA A 208 -14.87 18.93 -3.12
C ALA A 208 -15.35 18.27 -1.80
N ILE A 209 -16.57 17.72 -1.81
CA ILE A 209 -17.16 16.94 -0.71
C ILE A 209 -16.89 15.43 -0.85
N GLY A 210 -16.11 15.02 -1.86
CA GLY A 210 -15.89 13.63 -2.27
C GLY A 210 -17.03 13.06 -3.11
N ASP A 211 -16.73 11.98 -3.84
CA ASP A 211 -17.70 11.23 -4.64
C ASP A 211 -18.13 9.97 -3.88
N GLU A 212 -19.42 9.74 -3.74
CA GLU A 212 -19.94 8.50 -3.18
C GLU A 212 -19.58 7.32 -4.09
N VAL A 213 -19.09 6.25 -3.51
CA VAL A 213 -18.75 5.01 -4.20
C VAL A 213 -19.42 3.81 -3.55
N ASP A 214 -20.01 2.94 -4.38
CA ASP A 214 -20.59 1.68 -3.97
C ASP A 214 -19.50 0.60 -3.97
N MET A 215 -19.11 0.13 -2.79
CA MET A 215 -18.09 -0.90 -2.57
C MET A 215 -18.68 -2.31 -2.42
N SER A 216 -20.00 -2.49 -2.60
CA SER A 216 -20.68 -3.79 -2.39
C SER A 216 -20.15 -4.92 -3.29
N SER A 217 -19.56 -4.57 -4.45
CA SER A 217 -18.89 -5.54 -5.34
C SER A 217 -17.44 -5.87 -4.92
N GLY A 218 -16.91 -5.19 -3.92
CA GLY A 218 -15.51 -5.30 -3.48
C GLY A 218 -14.50 -4.53 -4.33
N ASN A 219 -14.87 -4.11 -5.55
CA ASN A 219 -13.98 -3.41 -6.46
C ASN A 219 -14.67 -2.23 -7.14
N VAL A 220 -14.00 -1.09 -7.16
CA VAL A 220 -14.48 0.13 -7.84
C VAL A 220 -13.32 0.76 -8.62
N THR A 221 -13.57 1.07 -9.90
CA THR A 221 -12.64 1.85 -10.72
C THR A 221 -13.29 3.19 -11.07
N LYS A 222 -12.56 4.27 -10.86
CA LYS A 222 -12.95 5.62 -11.28
C LYS A 222 -11.85 6.22 -12.13
N THR A 223 -12.23 6.90 -13.22
CA THR A 223 -11.29 7.57 -14.11
C THR A 223 -11.66 9.04 -14.25
N PHE A 224 -10.66 9.89 -14.06
CA PHE A 224 -10.77 11.34 -14.16
C PHE A 224 -9.77 11.87 -15.18
N GLN A 225 -10.03 13.06 -15.70
CA GLN A 225 -9.09 13.78 -16.54
C GLN A 225 -8.87 15.18 -16.00
N TYR A 226 -7.62 15.65 -16.08
CA TYR A 226 -7.31 17.01 -15.71
C TYR A 226 -6.15 17.58 -16.52
N ASP A 227 -6.17 18.91 -16.67
CA ASP A 227 -5.04 19.63 -17.22
C ASP A 227 -4.18 20.18 -16.07
N VAL A 228 -2.86 19.98 -16.17
CA VAL A 228 -1.90 20.64 -15.28
C VAL A 228 -1.91 22.12 -15.58
N ASN A 229 -2.23 22.94 -14.58
CA ASN A 229 -2.25 24.39 -14.75
C ASN A 229 -0.84 24.89 -15.09
N ALA A 230 -0.75 25.85 -16.02
CA ALA A 230 0.52 26.42 -16.44
C ALA A 230 1.36 27.09 -15.32
N ALA A 231 0.71 27.40 -14.19
CA ALA A 231 1.37 27.96 -13.00
C ALA A 231 1.91 26.89 -12.04
N TRP A 232 1.67 25.60 -12.31
CA TRP A 232 2.15 24.49 -11.50
C TRP A 232 3.37 23.83 -12.14
N ASP A 233 4.25 23.28 -11.33
CA ASP A 233 5.32 22.45 -11.86
C ASP A 233 4.75 21.07 -12.23
N PRO A 234 4.77 20.68 -13.52
CA PRO A 234 4.23 19.40 -13.94
C PRO A 234 5.03 18.19 -13.39
N VAL A 235 6.29 18.38 -13.01
CA VAL A 235 7.10 17.30 -12.41
C VAL A 235 6.69 17.06 -10.97
N GLU A 236 6.41 18.13 -10.24
CA GLU A 236 5.99 18.08 -8.84
C GLU A 236 4.48 17.80 -8.66
N THR A 237 3.68 17.91 -9.75
CA THR A 237 2.23 17.74 -9.70
C THR A 237 1.85 16.25 -9.79
N TYR A 238 0.98 15.79 -8.86
CA TYR A 238 0.44 14.44 -8.87
C TYR A 238 -0.88 14.35 -8.07
N VAL A 239 -1.53 13.17 -8.11
CA VAL A 239 -2.79 12.92 -7.40
C VAL A 239 -2.55 12.04 -6.18
N ILE A 240 -3.15 12.45 -5.05
CA ILE A 240 -3.35 11.62 -3.86
C ILE A 240 -4.84 11.28 -3.80
N ALA A 241 -5.17 9.97 -3.77
CA ALA A 241 -6.54 9.48 -3.61
C ALA A 241 -6.71 8.79 -2.26
N TRP A 242 -7.89 8.91 -1.65
CA TRP A 242 -8.22 8.19 -0.41
C TRP A 242 -9.70 7.87 -0.32
N LEU A 243 -10.02 6.78 0.36
CA LEU A 243 -11.39 6.39 0.68
C LEU A 243 -11.68 6.65 2.16
N MET A 244 -12.75 7.38 2.39
CA MET A 244 -13.24 7.76 3.71
C MET A 244 -14.58 7.09 3.98
N ASP A 245 -14.80 6.64 5.21
CA ASP A 245 -16.13 6.20 5.68
C ASP A 245 -17.08 7.39 5.73
N SER A 246 -18.25 7.25 5.11
CA SER A 246 -19.25 8.33 5.06
C SER A 246 -19.92 8.62 6.42
N SER A 247 -19.78 7.71 7.39
CA SER A 247 -20.43 7.81 8.71
C SER A 247 -19.48 8.20 9.84
N THR A 248 -18.24 7.70 9.81
CA THR A 248 -17.23 7.92 10.85
C THR A 248 -16.17 8.95 10.47
N GLU A 249 -16.08 9.30 9.19
CA GLU A 249 -15.05 10.15 8.59
C GLU A 249 -13.63 9.56 8.68
N GLU A 250 -13.50 8.28 9.09
CA GLU A 250 -12.21 7.59 9.09
C GLU A 250 -11.74 7.33 7.66
N ILE A 251 -10.47 7.67 7.37
CA ILE A 251 -9.80 7.33 6.13
C ILE A 251 -9.20 5.93 6.28
N PHE A 252 -9.68 4.97 5.47
CA PHE A 252 -9.26 3.59 5.53
C PHE A 252 -7.88 3.35 4.92
N ASN A 253 -7.62 3.97 3.78
CA ASN A 253 -6.34 3.95 3.10
C ASN A 253 -6.27 5.04 2.04
N SER A 254 -5.07 5.32 1.57
CA SER A 254 -4.80 6.27 0.48
C SER A 254 -3.79 5.68 -0.50
N GLY A 255 -3.68 6.30 -1.67
CA GLY A 255 -2.77 5.86 -2.72
C GLY A 255 -2.31 6.99 -3.62
N THR A 256 -1.17 6.80 -4.27
CA THR A 256 -0.57 7.66 -5.29
C THR A 256 0.08 6.80 -6.38
N ARG A 257 0.40 7.39 -7.53
CA ARG A 257 1.16 6.70 -8.59
C ARG A 257 2.58 6.27 -8.20
N PHE A 258 3.06 6.65 -7.02
CA PHE A 258 4.42 6.33 -6.56
C PHE A 258 4.45 5.14 -5.60
N ASP A 259 3.29 4.67 -5.18
CA ASP A 259 3.18 3.57 -4.25
C ASP A 259 3.50 2.24 -4.93
N ALA A 260 3.96 1.30 -4.15
CA ALA A 260 4.23 -0.04 -4.66
C ALA A 260 2.90 -0.77 -4.95
N ASP A 261 2.79 -1.33 -6.15
CA ASP A 261 1.69 -2.22 -6.50
C ASP A 261 1.63 -3.40 -5.52
N ILE A 262 0.44 -3.73 -5.02
CA ILE A 262 0.26 -5.07 -4.47
C ILE A 262 0.26 -6.04 -5.66
N THR A 263 1.39 -6.64 -5.89
CA THR A 263 1.47 -7.76 -6.82
C THR A 263 0.69 -8.93 -6.22
N SER A 264 -0.50 -9.19 -6.74
CA SER A 264 -1.08 -10.54 -6.59
C SER A 264 -0.05 -11.52 -7.14
N ALA A 265 0.14 -12.66 -6.49
CA ALA A 265 1.18 -13.66 -6.78
C ALA A 265 1.16 -14.26 -8.20
N ILE A 266 0.60 -13.58 -9.20
CA ILE A 266 0.45 -13.99 -10.59
C ILE A 266 0.93 -12.91 -11.59
N ASP A 267 1.22 -11.67 -11.15
CA ASP A 267 1.87 -10.72 -12.06
C ASP A 267 3.38 -11.02 -12.12
N PRO A 268 3.98 -10.97 -13.33
CA PRO A 268 5.42 -11.15 -13.42
C PRO A 268 6.06 -10.05 -12.59
N VAL A 269 6.59 -10.47 -11.44
CA VAL A 269 7.39 -9.66 -10.52
C VAL A 269 8.15 -8.62 -11.33
N ARG A 270 7.88 -7.32 -11.10
CA ARG A 270 8.87 -6.32 -11.49
C ARG A 270 10.16 -6.76 -10.78
N PRO A 271 11.14 -7.27 -11.51
CA PRO A 271 12.26 -7.93 -10.86
C PRO A 271 12.89 -6.88 -9.95
N LEU A 272 12.94 -7.17 -8.64
CA LEU A 272 13.81 -6.41 -7.74
C LEU A 272 15.16 -6.28 -8.43
N PRO A 273 15.85 -5.14 -8.37
CA PRO A 273 17.15 -5.03 -8.97
C PRO A 273 18.00 -6.24 -8.60
N ALA A 274 18.37 -7.01 -9.62
CA ALA A 274 18.95 -8.32 -9.41
C ALA A 274 20.37 -8.20 -8.87
N LEU A 275 20.67 -8.94 -7.80
CA LEU A 275 22.04 -9.19 -7.36
C LEU A 275 22.71 -10.13 -8.35
N SER A 276 23.94 -9.85 -8.72
CA SER A 276 24.78 -10.82 -9.41
C SER A 276 25.41 -11.74 -8.37
N VAL A 277 25.12 -13.03 -8.43
CA VAL A 277 25.58 -14.04 -7.46
C VAL A 277 26.40 -15.11 -8.18
N TYR A 278 27.66 -15.26 -7.82
CA TYR A 278 28.58 -16.20 -8.45
C TYR A 278 29.65 -16.75 -7.48
N PRO A 279 30.16 -17.98 -7.68
CA PRO A 279 29.67 -18.96 -8.65
C PRO A 279 28.25 -19.43 -8.32
N ASN A 280 27.48 -19.75 -9.34
CA ASN A 280 26.17 -20.38 -9.20
C ASN A 280 26.07 -21.50 -10.28
N PRO A 281 26.08 -22.77 -9.93
CA PRO A 281 26.04 -23.34 -8.57
C PRO A 281 27.29 -23.06 -7.72
N ALA A 282 27.09 -23.00 -6.39
CA ALA A 282 28.08 -22.74 -5.38
C ALA A 282 28.52 -24.02 -4.66
N THR A 283 29.71 -24.01 -4.05
CA THR A 283 30.18 -25.11 -3.17
C THR A 283 30.45 -24.63 -1.75
N SER A 284 31.37 -23.68 -1.57
CA SER A 284 31.81 -23.21 -0.25
C SER A 284 31.49 -21.73 0.03
N GLU A 285 31.32 -20.95 -1.03
CA GLU A 285 31.10 -19.51 -0.94
C GLU A 285 30.40 -18.96 -2.19
N VAL A 286 29.75 -17.83 -2.07
CA VAL A 286 29.24 -17.01 -3.17
C VAL A 286 29.68 -15.57 -3.01
N ASN A 287 30.01 -14.92 -4.14
CA ASN A 287 30.22 -13.50 -4.22
C ASN A 287 28.91 -12.85 -4.70
N VAL A 288 28.49 -11.82 -4.02
CA VAL A 288 27.29 -11.05 -4.33
C VAL A 288 27.70 -9.66 -4.76
N THR A 289 27.30 -9.26 -5.97
CA THR A 289 27.56 -7.91 -6.51
C THR A 289 26.26 -7.16 -6.66
N LEU A 290 26.23 -5.93 -6.15
CA LEU A 290 25.13 -4.99 -6.27
C LEU A 290 25.26 -4.17 -7.55
N PRO A 291 24.13 -3.72 -8.16
CA PRO A 291 24.17 -2.82 -9.31
C PRO A 291 24.71 -1.42 -8.98
N SER A 292 24.68 -1.01 -7.72
CA SER A 292 25.20 0.28 -7.24
C SER A 292 25.78 0.15 -5.84
N GLU A 293 26.64 1.10 -5.47
CA GLU A 293 27.20 1.16 -4.12
C GLU A 293 26.13 1.51 -3.09
N VAL A 294 26.18 0.85 -1.93
CA VAL A 294 25.33 1.12 -0.76
C VAL A 294 26.18 1.57 0.42
N ALA A 295 25.69 2.49 1.24
CA ALA A 295 26.37 2.94 2.44
C ALA A 295 26.35 1.86 3.54
N SER A 296 25.20 1.19 3.69
CA SER A 296 25.04 0.00 4.52
C SER A 296 23.83 -0.80 4.02
N ALA A 297 23.83 -2.12 4.28
CA ALA A 297 22.66 -2.94 4.00
C ALA A 297 22.60 -4.18 4.91
N ASP A 298 21.38 -4.60 5.24
CA ASP A 298 21.12 -5.88 5.87
C ASP A 298 20.91 -6.94 4.80
N VAL A 299 21.60 -8.07 4.94
CA VAL A 299 21.58 -9.19 4.00
C VAL A 299 21.02 -10.41 4.69
N GLU A 300 19.97 -10.97 4.11
CA GLU A 300 19.29 -12.15 4.62
C GLU A 300 19.31 -13.25 3.56
N VAL A 301 19.63 -14.47 3.99
CA VAL A 301 19.61 -15.68 3.14
C VAL A 301 18.53 -16.60 3.66
N PHE A 302 17.67 -17.03 2.75
CA PHE A 302 16.55 -17.93 3.03
C PHE A 302 16.74 -19.26 2.27
N ASP A 303 16.31 -20.36 2.88
CA ASP A 303 16.20 -21.64 2.18
C ASP A 303 14.93 -21.71 1.30
N GLN A 304 14.76 -22.81 0.58
CA GLN A 304 13.59 -23.02 -0.30
C GLN A 304 12.24 -23.10 0.44
N GLN A 305 12.23 -23.24 1.78
CA GLN A 305 11.04 -23.19 2.61
C GLN A 305 10.78 -21.77 3.17
N GLY A 306 11.59 -20.78 2.78
CA GLY A 306 11.48 -19.40 3.26
C GLY A 306 12.01 -19.18 4.69
N ARG A 307 12.76 -20.15 5.27
CA ARG A 307 13.37 -19.99 6.60
C ARG A 307 14.66 -19.18 6.47
N LEU A 308 14.82 -18.18 7.34
CA LEU A 308 16.06 -17.42 7.46
C LEU A 308 17.18 -18.36 7.97
N VAL A 309 18.20 -18.53 7.15
CA VAL A 309 19.37 -19.39 7.47
C VAL A 309 20.63 -18.58 7.75
N ARG A 310 20.66 -17.32 7.32
CA ARG A 310 21.80 -16.43 7.57
C ARG A 310 21.35 -14.97 7.53
N SER A 311 21.91 -14.15 8.42
CA SER A 311 21.77 -12.71 8.40
C SER A 311 23.16 -12.09 8.56
N LEU A 312 23.46 -11.08 7.74
CA LEU A 312 24.73 -10.38 7.66
C LEU A 312 24.44 -8.88 7.48
N ARG A 313 25.39 -8.03 7.87
CA ARG A 313 25.35 -6.59 7.56
C ARG A 313 26.60 -6.22 6.79
N ILE A 314 26.44 -5.40 5.75
CA ILE A 314 27.55 -4.78 5.04
C ILE A 314 27.62 -3.30 5.37
N GLU A 315 28.84 -2.83 5.55
CA GLU A 315 29.16 -1.42 5.83
C GLU A 315 29.90 -0.86 4.61
N GLY A 316 29.13 -0.35 3.64
CA GLY A 316 29.67 0.23 2.41
C GLY A 316 30.04 -0.78 1.32
N GLY A 317 30.04 -0.31 0.06
CA GLY A 317 30.52 -1.05 -1.09
C GLY A 317 29.43 -1.61 -2.00
N TYR A 318 29.89 -2.37 -3.01
CA TYR A 318 29.02 -3.00 -4.01
C TYR A 318 29.29 -4.49 -4.19
N GLN A 319 30.13 -5.07 -3.33
CA GLN A 319 30.44 -6.51 -3.33
C GLN A 319 30.54 -7.05 -1.92
N MET A 320 30.11 -8.30 -1.75
CA MET A 320 30.27 -9.05 -0.52
C MET A 320 30.44 -10.55 -0.81
N GLN A 321 31.04 -11.27 0.13
CA GLN A 321 31.20 -12.72 0.08
C GLN A 321 30.35 -13.37 1.18
N ILE A 322 29.64 -14.43 0.84
CA ILE A 322 28.85 -15.23 1.77
C ILE A 322 29.39 -16.65 1.77
N THR A 323 29.82 -17.12 2.94
CA THR A 323 30.22 -18.52 3.12
C THR A 323 28.99 -19.41 3.06
N THR A 324 29.07 -20.49 2.28
CA THR A 324 27.98 -21.46 2.10
C THR A 324 28.37 -22.88 2.57
N ALA A 325 29.60 -23.05 3.07
CA ALA A 325 30.18 -24.34 3.42
C ALA A 325 29.38 -25.13 4.47
N ASP A 326 28.68 -24.45 5.37
CA ASP A 326 27.85 -24.99 6.45
C ASP A 326 26.36 -25.16 6.08
N LEU A 327 25.94 -24.64 4.92
CA LEU A 327 24.58 -24.77 4.45
C LEU A 327 24.35 -26.06 3.69
N PRO A 328 23.22 -26.76 3.83
CA PRO A 328 22.88 -27.94 3.04
C PRO A 328 22.84 -27.69 1.53
N GLN A 329 22.96 -28.76 0.73
CA GLN A 329 22.67 -28.69 -0.71
C GLN A 329 21.24 -28.27 -0.95
N GLY A 330 21.00 -27.34 -1.91
CA GLY A 330 19.66 -26.83 -2.25
C GLY A 330 19.68 -25.41 -2.83
N ASN A 331 18.50 -24.88 -3.09
CA ASN A 331 18.30 -23.54 -3.59
C ASN A 331 18.14 -22.56 -2.43
N TYR A 332 18.76 -21.39 -2.58
CA TYR A 332 18.76 -20.31 -1.60
C TYR A 332 18.39 -18.99 -2.26
N PHE A 333 17.74 -18.12 -1.49
CA PHE A 333 17.34 -16.78 -1.91
C PHE A 333 18.06 -15.77 -1.03
N ILE A 334 18.56 -14.69 -1.64
CA ILE A 334 19.18 -13.56 -0.96
C ILE A 334 18.24 -12.37 -1.07
N ARG A 335 18.01 -11.72 0.06
CA ARG A 335 17.40 -10.41 0.15
C ARG A 335 18.40 -9.45 0.78
N LEU A 336 18.69 -8.34 0.11
CA LEU A 336 19.55 -7.30 0.61
C LEU A 336 18.70 -6.02 0.72
N LYS A 337 18.60 -5.49 1.93
CA LYS A 337 17.84 -4.27 2.25
C LYS A 337 18.81 -3.15 2.59
N SER A 338 18.91 -2.15 1.72
CA SER A 338 19.56 -0.86 2.00
C SER A 338 18.51 0.18 2.41
N ASP A 339 18.94 1.36 2.83
CA ASP A 339 18.05 2.45 3.24
C ASP A 339 17.09 2.91 2.11
N LYS A 340 17.41 2.61 0.85
CA LYS A 340 16.68 3.14 -0.31
C LYS A 340 16.10 2.06 -1.24
N VAL A 341 16.68 0.87 -1.27
CA VAL A 341 16.34 -0.16 -2.27
C VAL A 341 16.46 -1.56 -1.67
N ILE A 342 15.53 -2.44 -2.04
CA ILE A 342 15.64 -3.87 -1.78
C ILE A 342 16.15 -4.55 -3.05
N TYR A 343 17.17 -5.38 -2.91
CA TYR A 343 17.72 -6.21 -3.97
C TYR A 343 17.42 -7.68 -3.70
N SER A 344 17.33 -8.49 -4.76
CA SER A 344 17.16 -9.93 -4.62
C SER A 344 18.10 -10.71 -5.52
N GLY A 345 18.42 -11.92 -5.12
CA GLY A 345 19.21 -12.87 -5.89
C GLY A 345 18.94 -14.28 -5.44
N SER A 346 19.41 -15.26 -6.19
CA SER A 346 19.32 -16.66 -5.83
C SER A 346 20.59 -17.43 -6.24
N PHE A 347 20.87 -18.51 -5.54
CA PHE A 347 21.95 -19.41 -5.87
C PHE A 347 21.62 -20.83 -5.47
N GLU A 348 22.27 -21.79 -6.12
CA GLU A 348 22.17 -23.21 -5.81
C GLU A 348 23.47 -23.70 -5.16
N ILE A 349 23.37 -24.50 -4.11
CA ILE A 349 24.53 -25.20 -3.52
C ILE A 349 24.51 -26.63 -4.01
N VAL A 350 25.63 -27.04 -4.58
CA VAL A 350 25.89 -28.43 -5.01
C VAL A 350 27.13 -28.96 -4.30
N ARG A 351 27.09 -30.26 -3.95
CA ARG A 351 28.22 -30.99 -3.30
C ARG A 351 28.35 -32.36 -3.88
#